data_0071be0fe737f6dc0f9bc5679d933c13
#
_entry.id   0071be0fe737f6dc0f9bc5679d933c13
#
_cell.length_a   1.000
_cell.length_b   1.000
_cell.length_c   1.000
_cell.angle_alpha   90.00
_cell.angle_beta   90.00
_cell.angle_gamma   90.00
#
_symmetry.space_group_name_H-M   'P 1'
#
loop_
_entity.id
_entity.type
_entity.pdbx_description
1 polymer ?
#
loop_
_entity_poly.entity_id
_entity_poly.type
_entity_poly.pdbx_seq_one_letter_code
_entity_poly.pdbx_strand_id
1 'polypeptide(L)'
;MTTRVALITGCGKRDGMGRAVALTLAAAGVAVVVTDKQPTGVLNRRQEVVGVSDESWGGVDSLVEELSGLGGTAMAQLGDISVVEDAQRMVDTAAAWRGRLDILVNGAGAPQGLDRQDIEDVPIEVFDFVIAINLRGTYLMSRFAVPHMRAQRWGRIINISSQAGQVPAAMSTAYSASKAGVLGFTRALSADVAPWGITVNAISPGMVATSRALLSLDPSLNADAEIKRRGSMLAVGRSGYPEDIAAAVAYLASDGSGYMTGQTLVLDGGGSGSMFAKKPPAADL
;
A
#
# COMPACT_ATOMS: atom_id res chain seq x y z
N MET A 1 -6.98 -18.42 -21.62
CA MET A 1 -6.11 -18.26 -20.44
C MET A 1 -6.99 -17.99 -19.23
N THR A 2 -6.78 -18.64 -18.09
CA THR A 2 -7.55 -18.35 -16.87
C THR A 2 -7.17 -16.97 -16.33
N THR A 3 -8.18 -16.13 -16.03
CA THR A 3 -7.98 -14.78 -15.45
C THR A 3 -7.29 -14.89 -14.10
N ARG A 4 -6.19 -14.15 -13.89
CA ARG A 4 -5.49 -14.06 -12.61
C ARG A 4 -6.35 -13.38 -11.56
N VAL A 5 -6.11 -13.70 -10.29
CA VAL A 5 -6.79 -13.12 -9.13
C VAL A 5 -5.80 -12.37 -8.26
N ALA A 6 -6.11 -11.14 -7.93
CA ALA A 6 -5.37 -10.31 -6.99
C ALA A 6 -6.18 -10.03 -5.73
N LEU A 7 -5.55 -10.18 -4.56
CA LEU A 7 -6.06 -9.69 -3.27
C LEU A 7 -5.28 -8.43 -2.88
N ILE A 8 -6.01 -7.33 -2.66
CA ILE A 8 -5.43 -6.02 -2.36
C ILE A 8 -5.97 -5.52 -1.03
N THR A 9 -5.09 -5.24 -0.08
CA THR A 9 -5.48 -4.73 1.23
C THR A 9 -5.32 -3.21 1.32
N GLY A 10 -6.20 -2.53 2.07
CA GLY A 10 -6.16 -1.07 2.23
C GLY A 10 -6.85 -0.31 1.10
N CYS A 11 -8.04 -0.76 0.66
CA CYS A 11 -8.76 -0.22 -0.49
C CYS A 11 -9.92 0.73 -0.13
N GLY A 12 -10.19 0.99 1.15
CA GLY A 12 -11.38 1.74 1.56
C GLY A 12 -11.36 3.24 1.22
N LYS A 13 -10.19 3.85 1.02
CA LYS A 13 -10.06 5.29 0.75
C LYS A 13 -10.16 5.61 -0.74
N ARG A 14 -10.98 6.63 -1.09
CA ARG A 14 -11.16 7.10 -2.48
C ARG A 14 -9.86 7.60 -3.11
N ASP A 15 -9.02 8.30 -2.36
CA ASP A 15 -7.72 8.83 -2.77
C ASP A 15 -6.55 7.89 -2.42
N GLY A 16 -6.86 6.64 -2.02
CA GLY A 16 -5.88 5.67 -1.54
C GLY A 16 -5.12 4.96 -2.65
N MET A 17 -3.89 4.55 -2.35
CA MET A 17 -3.08 3.71 -3.25
C MET A 17 -3.78 2.39 -3.59
N GLY A 18 -4.53 1.79 -2.64
CA GLY A 18 -5.24 0.53 -2.87
C GLY A 18 -6.28 0.63 -3.98
N ARG A 19 -7.04 1.75 -4.06
CA ARG A 19 -7.98 2.00 -5.16
C ARG A 19 -7.25 2.10 -6.50
N ALA A 20 -6.19 2.91 -6.61
CA ALA A 20 -5.44 3.06 -7.84
C ALA A 20 -4.83 1.72 -8.32
N VAL A 21 -4.31 0.92 -7.39
CA VAL A 21 -3.80 -0.44 -7.68
C VAL A 21 -4.92 -1.33 -8.21
N ALA A 22 -6.11 -1.33 -7.58
CA ALA A 22 -7.24 -2.14 -8.01
C ALA A 22 -7.68 -1.78 -9.44
N LEU A 23 -7.83 -0.48 -9.74
CA LEU A 23 -8.17 0.01 -11.07
C LEU A 23 -7.14 -0.40 -12.13
N THR A 24 -5.85 -0.24 -11.81
CA THR A 24 -4.76 -0.58 -12.74
C THR A 24 -4.69 -2.08 -13.02
N LEU A 25 -4.81 -2.94 -12.00
CA LEU A 25 -4.79 -4.39 -12.20
C LEU A 25 -6.04 -4.88 -12.93
N ALA A 26 -7.22 -4.32 -12.62
CA ALA A 26 -8.46 -4.67 -13.34
C ALA A 26 -8.39 -4.28 -14.81
N ALA A 27 -7.85 -3.11 -15.13
CA ALA A 27 -7.61 -2.67 -16.52
C ALA A 27 -6.64 -3.60 -17.28
N ALA A 28 -5.74 -4.28 -16.56
CA ALA A 28 -4.87 -5.32 -17.11
C ALA A 28 -5.54 -6.71 -17.20
N GLY A 29 -6.85 -6.81 -16.95
CA GLY A 29 -7.60 -8.06 -17.05
C GLY A 29 -7.48 -8.99 -15.84
N VAL A 30 -6.97 -8.49 -14.70
CA VAL A 30 -6.90 -9.23 -13.44
C VAL A 30 -8.23 -9.10 -12.70
N ALA A 31 -8.78 -10.20 -12.20
CA ALA A 31 -9.91 -10.17 -11.27
C ALA A 31 -9.41 -9.72 -9.90
N VAL A 32 -10.07 -8.74 -9.28
CA VAL A 32 -9.57 -8.12 -8.05
C VAL A 32 -10.48 -8.34 -6.86
N VAL A 33 -9.90 -8.72 -5.74
CA VAL A 33 -10.55 -8.76 -4.43
C VAL A 33 -10.02 -7.58 -3.63
N VAL A 34 -10.91 -6.63 -3.33
CA VAL A 34 -10.56 -5.42 -2.57
C VAL A 34 -10.99 -5.58 -1.12
N THR A 35 -10.10 -5.20 -0.19
CA THR A 35 -10.40 -5.35 1.25
C THR A 35 -9.88 -4.18 2.07
N ASP A 36 -10.60 -3.91 3.15
CA ASP A 36 -10.18 -3.02 4.23
C ASP A 36 -10.79 -3.51 5.55
N LYS A 37 -10.36 -2.93 6.68
CA LYS A 37 -10.95 -3.22 7.99
C LYS A 37 -12.38 -2.68 8.10
N GLN A 38 -12.63 -1.50 7.52
CA GLN A 38 -13.93 -0.84 7.47
C GLN A 38 -14.24 -0.47 6.01
N PRO A 39 -15.51 -0.34 5.61
CA PRO A 39 -15.87 -0.06 4.22
C PRO A 39 -15.10 1.12 3.64
N THR A 40 -15.09 2.26 4.31
CA THR A 40 -14.44 3.51 3.87
C THR A 40 -12.99 3.67 4.36
N GLY A 41 -12.41 2.58 4.92
CA GLY A 41 -11.09 2.59 5.55
C GLY A 41 -11.10 3.30 6.90
N VAL A 42 -10.04 3.08 7.69
CA VAL A 42 -9.91 3.67 9.03
C VAL A 42 -9.49 5.14 8.91
N LEU A 43 -10.19 6.03 9.65
CA LEU A 43 -9.83 7.44 9.73
C LEU A 43 -8.48 7.61 10.45
N ASN A 44 -7.70 8.58 10.00
CA ASN A 44 -6.54 9.04 10.75
C ASN A 44 -6.96 10.20 11.69
N ARG A 45 -6.12 10.50 12.68
CA ARG A 45 -6.42 11.52 13.68
C ARG A 45 -6.83 12.89 13.08
N ARG A 46 -6.22 13.31 11.98
CA ARG A 46 -6.60 14.55 11.32
C ARG A 46 -8.02 14.49 10.73
N GLN A 47 -8.33 13.38 10.05
CA GLN A 47 -9.67 13.18 9.48
C GLN A 47 -10.75 13.14 10.57
N GLU A 48 -10.45 12.58 11.74
CA GLU A 48 -11.35 12.59 12.91
C GLU A 48 -11.57 14.00 13.44
N VAL A 49 -10.51 14.82 13.53
CA VAL A 49 -10.57 16.19 14.05
C VAL A 49 -11.25 17.15 13.07
N VAL A 50 -10.99 17.01 11.77
CA VAL A 50 -11.54 17.92 10.73
C VAL A 50 -12.95 17.51 10.32
N GLY A 51 -13.39 16.28 10.67
CA GLY A 51 -14.74 15.79 10.35
C GLY A 51 -14.95 15.58 8.84
N VAL A 52 -13.95 15.09 8.13
CA VAL A 52 -14.06 14.80 6.68
C VAL A 52 -14.90 13.54 6.48
N SER A 53 -16.12 13.72 5.98
CA SER A 53 -16.94 12.65 5.42
C SER A 53 -17.11 12.89 3.91
N ASP A 54 -16.74 11.91 3.09
CA ASP A 54 -17.16 11.89 1.68
C ASP A 54 -18.40 10.99 1.58
N GLU A 55 -19.57 11.60 1.77
CA GLU A 55 -20.86 10.89 1.74
C GLU A 55 -21.15 10.23 0.37
N SER A 56 -20.45 10.65 -0.68
CA SER A 56 -20.58 10.06 -2.02
C SER A 56 -19.73 8.80 -2.21
N TRP A 57 -18.91 8.42 -1.21
CA TRP A 57 -18.00 7.29 -1.28
C TRP A 57 -18.35 6.21 -0.25
N GLY A 58 -18.94 5.10 -0.71
CA GLY A 58 -19.25 3.90 0.10
C GLY A 58 -18.07 2.97 0.36
N GLY A 59 -16.83 3.40 0.05
CA GLY A 59 -15.64 2.62 0.32
C GLY A 59 -15.40 1.49 -0.67
N VAL A 60 -15.11 0.29 -0.15
CA VAL A 60 -14.82 -0.89 -0.98
C VAL A 60 -15.98 -1.28 -1.89
N ASP A 61 -17.22 -1.03 -1.48
CA ASP A 61 -18.40 -1.32 -2.30
C ASP A 61 -18.49 -0.37 -3.50
N SER A 62 -18.30 0.95 -3.28
CA SER A 62 -18.19 1.92 -4.38
C SER A 62 -17.03 1.59 -5.33
N LEU A 63 -15.93 1.08 -4.80
CA LEU A 63 -14.81 0.65 -5.65
C LEU A 63 -15.18 -0.55 -6.51
N VAL A 64 -15.94 -1.52 -5.99
CA VAL A 64 -16.44 -2.66 -6.78
C VAL A 64 -17.41 -2.20 -7.87
N GLU A 65 -18.30 -1.24 -7.56
CA GLU A 65 -19.20 -0.65 -8.56
C GLU A 65 -18.43 0.06 -9.68
N GLU A 66 -17.42 0.87 -9.30
CA GLU A 66 -16.55 1.57 -10.25
C GLU A 66 -15.80 0.57 -11.16
N LEU A 67 -15.19 -0.46 -10.58
CA LEU A 67 -14.48 -1.49 -11.33
C LEU A 67 -15.39 -2.25 -12.29
N SER A 68 -16.61 -2.59 -11.84
CA SER A 68 -17.62 -3.28 -12.65
C SER A 68 -18.12 -2.40 -13.79
N GLY A 69 -18.33 -1.11 -13.53
CA GLY A 69 -18.71 -0.11 -14.54
C GLY A 69 -17.66 0.07 -15.64
N LEU A 70 -16.40 -0.21 -15.35
CA LEU A 70 -15.28 -0.22 -16.30
C LEU A 70 -15.09 -1.60 -16.99
N GLY A 71 -15.96 -2.55 -16.75
CA GLY A 71 -15.88 -3.90 -17.33
C GLY A 71 -14.94 -4.85 -16.59
N GLY A 72 -14.42 -4.45 -15.44
CA GLY A 72 -13.59 -5.28 -14.58
C GLY A 72 -14.40 -6.31 -13.80
N THR A 73 -13.71 -7.30 -13.25
CA THR A 73 -14.29 -8.30 -12.35
C THR A 73 -13.75 -8.06 -10.95
N ALA A 74 -14.63 -7.73 -10.01
CA ALA A 74 -14.25 -7.39 -8.65
C ALA A 74 -15.20 -7.95 -7.60
N MET A 75 -14.69 -8.16 -6.39
CA MET A 75 -15.49 -8.39 -5.18
C MET A 75 -14.86 -7.65 -3.99
N ALA A 76 -15.68 -7.29 -3.02
CA ALA A 76 -15.25 -6.71 -1.76
C ALA A 76 -15.37 -7.72 -0.62
N GLN A 77 -14.50 -7.57 0.38
CA GLN A 77 -14.63 -8.20 1.69
C GLN A 77 -14.00 -7.33 2.77
N LEU A 78 -14.46 -7.47 4.00
CA LEU A 78 -13.92 -6.75 5.13
C LEU A 78 -13.18 -7.68 6.08
N GLY A 79 -12.15 -7.16 6.75
CA GLY A 79 -11.42 -7.88 7.79
C GLY A 79 -10.20 -7.12 8.30
N ASP A 80 -9.81 -7.43 9.51
CA ASP A 80 -8.61 -6.87 10.13
C ASP A 80 -7.40 -7.77 9.85
N ILE A 81 -6.45 -7.28 9.08
CA ILE A 81 -5.22 -8.03 8.73
C ILE A 81 -4.36 -8.39 9.96
N SER A 82 -4.53 -7.73 11.09
CA SER A 82 -3.82 -8.05 12.33
C SER A 82 -4.46 -9.18 13.13
N VAL A 83 -5.69 -9.61 12.77
CA VAL A 83 -6.40 -10.75 13.36
C VAL A 83 -6.17 -11.99 12.52
N VAL A 84 -5.73 -13.09 13.14
CA VAL A 84 -5.31 -14.31 12.43
C VAL A 84 -6.46 -14.91 11.62
N GLU A 85 -7.62 -15.03 12.24
CA GLU A 85 -8.82 -15.63 11.66
C GLU A 85 -9.34 -14.81 10.48
N ASP A 86 -9.30 -13.48 10.58
CA ASP A 86 -9.69 -12.58 9.51
C ASP A 86 -8.72 -12.64 8.33
N ALA A 87 -7.40 -12.60 8.61
CA ALA A 87 -6.38 -12.69 7.56
C ALA A 87 -6.49 -14.03 6.80
N GLN A 88 -6.69 -15.14 7.50
CA GLN A 88 -6.89 -16.44 6.88
C GLN A 88 -8.18 -16.45 6.04
N ARG A 89 -9.31 -16.05 6.61
CA ARG A 89 -10.60 -15.99 5.93
C ARG A 89 -10.54 -15.15 4.66
N MET A 90 -9.91 -13.97 4.72
CA MET A 90 -9.79 -13.08 3.56
C MET A 90 -9.01 -13.73 2.42
N VAL A 91 -7.91 -14.42 2.74
CA VAL A 91 -7.10 -15.11 1.74
C VAL A 91 -7.84 -16.31 1.16
N ASP A 92 -8.43 -17.15 2.01
CA ASP A 92 -9.14 -18.35 1.56
C ASP A 92 -10.38 -17.99 0.72
N THR A 93 -11.11 -16.94 1.10
CA THR A 93 -12.23 -16.43 0.31
C THR A 93 -11.77 -15.93 -1.08
N ALA A 94 -10.68 -15.17 -1.13
CA ALA A 94 -10.14 -14.70 -2.40
C ALA A 94 -9.68 -15.85 -3.30
N ALA A 95 -9.03 -16.86 -2.73
CA ALA A 95 -8.58 -18.05 -3.46
C ALA A 95 -9.77 -18.91 -3.95
N ALA A 96 -10.79 -19.08 -3.12
CA ALA A 96 -11.98 -19.88 -3.45
C ALA A 96 -12.85 -19.22 -4.54
N TRP A 97 -12.90 -17.88 -4.58
CA TRP A 97 -13.78 -17.13 -5.47
C TRP A 97 -13.64 -17.51 -6.95
N ARG A 98 -12.40 -17.77 -7.41
CA ARG A 98 -12.12 -18.23 -8.78
C ARG A 98 -11.19 -19.44 -8.84
N GLY A 99 -11.02 -20.14 -7.71
CA GLY A 99 -10.17 -21.32 -7.60
C GLY A 99 -8.66 -21.02 -7.67
N ARG A 100 -8.26 -19.75 -7.47
CA ARG A 100 -6.86 -19.33 -7.51
C ARG A 100 -6.61 -18.01 -6.78
N LEU A 101 -5.36 -17.82 -6.31
CA LEU A 101 -4.85 -16.55 -5.83
C LEU A 101 -3.44 -16.34 -6.38
N ASP A 102 -3.27 -15.36 -7.24
CA ASP A 102 -2.03 -15.12 -7.98
C ASP A 102 -1.20 -13.98 -7.43
N ILE A 103 -1.88 -12.91 -7.04
CA ILE A 103 -1.25 -11.66 -6.65
C ILE A 103 -1.75 -11.28 -5.26
N LEU A 104 -0.84 -10.95 -4.36
CA LEU A 104 -1.15 -10.33 -3.08
C LEU A 104 -0.47 -8.96 -3.00
N VAL A 105 -1.27 -7.91 -2.78
CA VAL A 105 -0.76 -6.56 -2.53
C VAL A 105 -1.04 -6.17 -1.08
N ASN A 106 -0.02 -6.16 -0.25
CA ASN A 106 -0.08 -5.74 1.14
C ASN A 106 0.02 -4.20 1.21
N GLY A 107 -1.11 -3.52 1.00
CA GLY A 107 -1.23 -2.05 0.98
C GLY A 107 -1.82 -1.44 2.25
N ALA A 108 -2.50 -2.23 3.09
CA ALA A 108 -3.05 -1.77 4.35
C ALA A 108 -1.94 -1.32 5.33
N GLY A 109 -2.25 -0.32 6.13
CA GLY A 109 -1.33 0.18 7.15
C GLY A 109 -2.05 0.95 8.24
N ALA A 110 -1.50 0.94 9.44
CA ALA A 110 -2.06 1.60 10.60
C ALA A 110 -2.36 3.08 10.32
N PRO A 111 -3.51 3.60 10.75
CA PRO A 111 -3.75 5.03 10.70
C PRO A 111 -2.68 5.76 11.50
N GLN A 112 -2.20 6.88 10.99
CA GLN A 112 -1.18 7.67 11.67
C GLN A 112 -1.85 8.56 12.73
N GLY A 113 -1.15 8.82 13.81
CA GLY A 113 -1.62 9.65 14.90
C GLY A 113 -0.59 9.74 16.03
N LEU A 114 -0.87 9.08 17.14
CA LEU A 114 -0.02 9.09 18.33
C LEU A 114 1.36 8.41 18.13
N ASP A 115 1.57 7.73 17.01
CA ASP A 115 2.87 7.20 16.58
C ASP A 115 3.83 8.27 16.03
N ARG A 116 3.36 9.53 15.89
CA ARG A 116 4.10 10.66 15.30
C ARG A 116 4.52 11.68 16.36
N GLN A 117 5.27 11.22 17.36
CA GLN A 117 5.72 11.99 18.49
C GLN A 117 7.17 11.64 18.84
N ASP A 118 7.74 12.34 19.82
CA ASP A 118 8.99 11.92 20.42
C ASP A 118 8.85 10.51 21.02
N ILE A 119 9.95 9.77 21.06
CA ILE A 119 9.92 8.37 21.51
C ILE A 119 9.38 8.22 22.93
N GLU A 120 9.62 9.21 23.81
CA GLU A 120 9.15 9.20 25.19
C GLU A 120 7.63 9.39 25.28
N ASP A 121 7.02 10.04 24.29
CA ASP A 121 5.58 10.36 24.23
C ASP A 121 4.76 9.31 23.46
N VAL A 122 5.40 8.38 22.75
CA VAL A 122 4.67 7.31 22.04
C VAL A 122 4.25 6.23 23.04
N PRO A 123 2.93 6.05 23.29
CA PRO A 123 2.46 4.96 24.16
C PRO A 123 2.90 3.58 23.64
N ILE A 124 3.26 2.67 24.53
CA ILE A 124 3.72 1.33 24.16
C ILE A 124 2.67 0.59 23.33
N GLU A 125 1.40 0.70 23.71
CA GLU A 125 0.27 0.09 22.99
C GLU A 125 0.10 0.66 21.57
N VAL A 126 0.49 1.91 21.32
CA VAL A 126 0.49 2.51 19.99
C VAL A 126 1.63 1.93 19.15
N PHE A 127 2.82 1.72 19.74
CA PHE A 127 3.91 1.02 19.08
C PHE A 127 3.47 -0.38 18.67
N ASP A 128 2.90 -1.16 19.62
CA ASP A 128 2.43 -2.54 19.38
C ASP A 128 1.35 -2.58 18.28
N PHE A 129 0.41 -1.64 18.32
CA PHE A 129 -0.64 -1.49 17.30
C PHE A 129 -0.07 -1.26 15.90
N VAL A 130 0.92 -0.37 15.76
CA VAL A 130 1.56 -0.09 14.47
C VAL A 130 2.31 -1.32 13.95
N ILE A 131 3.03 -2.03 14.81
CA ILE A 131 3.70 -3.29 14.47
C ILE A 131 2.70 -4.37 14.09
N ALA A 132 1.62 -4.52 14.86
CA ALA A 132 0.58 -5.52 14.61
C ALA A 132 -0.05 -5.37 13.22
N ILE A 133 -0.34 -4.14 12.79
CA ILE A 133 -0.94 -3.90 11.47
C ILE A 133 0.11 -3.93 10.36
N ASN A 134 1.16 -3.11 10.46
CA ASN A 134 2.06 -2.89 9.33
C ASN A 134 2.96 -4.09 9.03
N LEU A 135 3.46 -4.76 10.07
CA LEU A 135 4.43 -5.85 9.94
C LEU A 135 3.76 -7.22 10.11
N ARG A 136 3.10 -7.44 11.26
CA ARG A 136 2.45 -8.73 11.53
C ARG A 136 1.30 -9.01 10.55
N GLY A 137 0.49 -7.99 10.21
CA GLY A 137 -0.57 -8.13 9.21
C GLY A 137 -0.02 -8.51 7.83
N THR A 138 1.05 -7.84 7.37
CA THR A 138 1.75 -8.21 6.13
C THR A 138 2.25 -9.66 6.17
N TYR A 139 2.80 -10.10 7.31
CA TYR A 139 3.22 -11.49 7.52
C TYR A 139 2.03 -12.45 7.44
N LEU A 140 0.92 -12.17 8.13
CA LEU A 140 -0.25 -13.05 8.18
C LEU A 140 -0.86 -13.24 6.79
N MET A 141 -1.12 -12.15 6.08
CA MET A 141 -1.65 -12.21 4.72
C MET A 141 -0.75 -13.01 3.78
N SER A 142 0.56 -12.77 3.84
CA SER A 142 1.54 -13.52 3.03
C SER A 142 1.60 -15.01 3.44
N ARG A 143 1.60 -15.30 4.75
CA ARG A 143 1.61 -16.66 5.28
C ARG A 143 0.46 -17.50 4.73
N PHE A 144 -0.75 -16.94 4.71
CA PHE A 144 -1.92 -17.66 4.21
C PHE A 144 -1.99 -17.70 2.67
N ALA A 145 -1.47 -16.70 1.95
CA ALA A 145 -1.44 -16.68 0.49
C ALA A 145 -0.43 -17.68 -0.11
N VAL A 146 0.72 -17.87 0.52
CA VAL A 146 1.81 -18.73 0.01
C VAL A 146 1.37 -20.16 -0.32
N PRO A 147 0.59 -20.90 0.50
CA PRO A 147 0.14 -22.26 0.15
C PRO A 147 -0.61 -22.32 -1.18
N HIS A 148 -1.53 -21.35 -1.45
CA HIS A 148 -2.28 -21.27 -2.70
C HIS A 148 -1.35 -21.01 -3.89
N MET A 149 -0.40 -20.08 -3.75
CA MET A 149 0.58 -19.75 -4.78
C MET A 149 1.55 -20.91 -5.06
N ARG A 150 1.97 -21.64 -4.01
CA ARG A 150 2.81 -22.85 -4.15
C ARG A 150 2.10 -23.94 -4.95
N ALA A 151 0.82 -24.19 -4.69
CA ALA A 151 0.03 -25.19 -5.40
C ALA A 151 -0.02 -24.92 -6.91
N GLN A 152 -0.07 -23.65 -7.32
CA GLN A 152 -0.08 -23.26 -8.74
C GLN A 152 1.32 -22.99 -9.32
N ARG A 153 2.39 -23.04 -8.51
CA ARG A 153 3.78 -22.76 -8.88
C ARG A 153 3.95 -21.39 -9.57
N TRP A 154 3.17 -20.43 -9.13
CA TRP A 154 3.21 -19.04 -9.58
C TRP A 154 2.62 -18.13 -8.50
N GLY A 155 3.23 -17.00 -8.26
CA GLY A 155 2.72 -15.98 -7.36
C GLY A 155 3.51 -14.69 -7.41
N ARG A 156 2.84 -13.59 -7.02
CA ARG A 156 3.44 -12.25 -6.88
C ARG A 156 2.98 -11.64 -5.56
N ILE A 157 3.91 -11.40 -4.65
CA ILE A 157 3.63 -10.71 -3.38
C ILE A 157 4.31 -9.35 -3.43
N ILE A 158 3.53 -8.30 -3.31
CA ILE A 158 4.00 -6.91 -3.35
C ILE A 158 3.68 -6.24 -2.01
N ASN A 159 4.70 -5.85 -1.27
CA ASN A 159 4.58 -5.24 0.04
C ASN A 159 4.78 -3.73 -0.05
N ILE A 160 3.81 -2.94 0.41
CA ILE A 160 3.96 -1.48 0.47
C ILE A 160 4.66 -1.10 1.77
N SER A 161 5.97 -0.79 1.64
CA SER A 161 6.78 -0.23 2.72
C SER A 161 6.68 1.30 2.73
N SER A 162 7.78 1.99 2.97
CA SER A 162 7.92 3.45 2.94
C SER A 162 9.39 3.82 2.86
N GLN A 163 9.68 5.01 2.32
CA GLN A 163 10.99 5.64 2.45
C GLN A 163 11.45 5.72 3.92
N ALA A 164 10.53 5.96 4.86
CA ALA A 164 10.81 5.99 6.29
C ALA A 164 11.34 4.66 6.87
N GLY A 165 11.24 3.54 6.14
CA GLY A 165 11.88 2.27 6.49
C GLY A 165 13.36 2.17 6.06
N GLN A 166 13.88 3.16 5.34
CA GLN A 166 15.22 3.15 4.76
C GLN A 166 16.07 4.38 5.15
N VAL A 167 15.42 5.52 5.32
CA VAL A 167 16.08 6.78 5.68
C VAL A 167 15.53 7.32 7.00
N PRO A 168 16.29 8.13 7.74
CA PRO A 168 15.83 8.70 9.00
C PRO A 168 14.55 9.52 8.82
N ALA A 169 13.57 9.29 9.71
CA ALA A 169 12.34 10.05 9.79
C ALA A 169 12.09 10.40 11.26
N ALA A 170 12.29 11.66 11.63
CA ALA A 170 12.04 12.14 12.96
C ALA A 170 10.57 11.94 13.38
N MET A 171 10.32 11.79 14.68
CA MET A 171 8.98 11.59 15.25
C MET A 171 8.22 10.41 14.62
N SER A 172 8.92 9.31 14.30
CA SER A 172 8.36 8.22 13.48
C SER A 172 8.92 6.85 13.84
N THR A 173 9.34 6.65 15.10
CA THR A 173 10.06 5.44 15.52
C THR A 173 9.27 4.15 15.27
N ALA A 174 8.02 4.07 15.72
CA ALA A 174 7.18 2.90 15.54
C ALA A 174 6.91 2.59 14.05
N TYR A 175 6.55 3.62 13.28
CA TYR A 175 6.28 3.48 11.85
C TYR A 175 7.52 3.07 11.07
N SER A 176 8.65 3.74 11.30
CA SER A 176 9.92 3.44 10.64
C SER A 176 10.38 2.02 10.95
N ALA A 177 10.31 1.60 12.23
CA ALA A 177 10.61 0.22 12.62
C ALA A 177 9.72 -0.79 11.90
N SER A 178 8.40 -0.54 11.84
CA SER A 178 7.46 -1.43 11.14
C SER A 178 7.77 -1.54 9.65
N LYS A 179 8.07 -0.42 8.98
CA LYS A 179 8.34 -0.39 7.54
C LYS A 179 9.72 -0.94 7.18
N ALA A 180 10.73 -0.76 8.04
CA ALA A 180 12.01 -1.46 7.92
C ALA A 180 11.85 -2.98 8.09
N GLY A 181 11.02 -3.41 9.05
CA GLY A 181 10.65 -4.81 9.25
C GLY A 181 10.03 -5.44 8.01
N VAL A 182 9.14 -4.73 7.30
CA VAL A 182 8.56 -5.19 6.02
C VAL A 182 9.63 -5.42 4.96
N LEU A 183 10.68 -4.61 4.89
CA LEU A 183 11.80 -4.80 3.95
C LEU A 183 12.62 -6.04 4.30
N GLY A 184 12.89 -6.27 5.59
CA GLY A 184 13.54 -7.49 6.07
C GLY A 184 12.71 -8.74 5.77
N PHE A 185 11.42 -8.69 6.07
CA PHE A 185 10.45 -9.75 5.77
C PHE A 185 10.38 -10.07 4.27
N THR A 186 10.34 -9.04 3.41
CA THR A 186 10.32 -9.19 1.95
C THR A 186 11.52 -10.00 1.46
N ARG A 187 12.73 -9.66 1.92
CA ARG A 187 13.96 -10.37 1.54
C ARG A 187 13.96 -11.83 2.02
N ALA A 188 13.60 -12.06 3.27
CA ALA A 188 13.56 -13.41 3.82
C ALA A 188 12.54 -14.30 3.10
N LEU A 189 11.28 -13.82 2.99
CA LEU A 189 10.22 -14.58 2.33
C LEU A 189 10.55 -14.87 0.85
N SER A 190 11.20 -13.93 0.17
CA SER A 190 11.57 -14.13 -1.25
C SER A 190 12.47 -15.33 -1.45
N ALA A 191 13.43 -15.57 -0.55
CA ALA A 191 14.30 -16.75 -0.60
C ALA A 191 13.52 -18.06 -0.34
N ASP A 192 12.56 -18.03 0.60
CA ASP A 192 11.76 -19.20 0.97
C ASP A 192 10.83 -19.68 -0.15
N VAL A 193 10.35 -18.76 -1.02
CA VAL A 193 9.30 -19.07 -1.99
C VAL A 193 9.75 -19.05 -3.45
N ALA A 194 10.93 -18.52 -3.75
CA ALA A 194 11.45 -18.43 -5.12
C ALA A 194 11.49 -19.78 -5.87
N PRO A 195 11.85 -20.94 -5.24
CA PRO A 195 11.82 -22.23 -5.91
C PRO A 195 10.44 -22.66 -6.41
N TRP A 196 9.37 -21.99 -5.94
CA TRP A 196 7.98 -22.25 -6.32
C TRP A 196 7.47 -21.30 -7.43
N GLY A 197 8.35 -20.50 -8.04
CA GLY A 197 7.95 -19.50 -9.05
C GLY A 197 7.24 -18.28 -8.47
N ILE A 198 7.39 -18.05 -7.16
CA ILE A 198 6.78 -16.91 -6.46
C ILE A 198 7.83 -15.83 -6.26
N THR A 199 7.52 -14.60 -6.64
CA THR A 199 8.37 -13.44 -6.33
C THR A 199 7.77 -12.61 -5.21
N VAL A 200 8.63 -12.04 -4.35
CA VAL A 200 8.25 -11.16 -3.26
C VAL A 200 9.09 -9.90 -3.33
N ASN A 201 8.44 -8.75 -3.55
CA ASN A 201 9.13 -7.46 -3.64
C ASN A 201 8.45 -6.40 -2.79
N ALA A 202 9.17 -5.36 -2.45
CA ALA A 202 8.63 -4.20 -1.75
C ALA A 202 8.63 -2.96 -2.65
N ILE A 203 7.67 -2.08 -2.43
CA ILE A 203 7.68 -0.71 -2.92
C ILE A 203 7.86 0.20 -1.70
N SER A 204 8.79 1.14 -1.79
CA SER A 204 9.04 2.17 -0.77
C SER A 204 8.67 3.55 -1.31
N PRO A 205 7.40 3.96 -1.18
CA PRO A 205 6.99 5.29 -1.58
C PRO A 205 7.64 6.36 -0.72
N GLY A 206 7.98 7.48 -1.34
CA GLY A 206 8.18 8.75 -0.66
C GLY A 206 6.85 9.43 -0.36
N MET A 207 6.77 10.74 -0.63
CA MET A 207 5.55 11.51 -0.46
C MET A 207 4.57 11.24 -1.62
N VAL A 208 3.44 10.61 -1.32
CA VAL A 208 2.32 10.39 -2.25
C VAL A 208 1.14 11.26 -1.84
N ALA A 209 0.55 11.98 -2.80
CA ALA A 209 -0.58 12.89 -2.60
C ALA A 209 -1.88 12.10 -2.28
N THR A 210 -2.07 11.82 -1.01
CA THR A 210 -3.25 11.15 -0.45
C THR A 210 -3.67 11.88 0.83
N SER A 211 -4.86 11.65 1.31
CA SER A 211 -5.33 12.16 2.61
C SER A 211 -4.38 11.78 3.76
N ARG A 212 -3.64 10.68 3.61
CA ARG A 212 -2.62 10.24 4.56
C ARG A 212 -1.39 11.15 4.58
N ALA A 213 -0.99 11.73 3.44
CA ALA A 213 0.19 12.62 3.34
C ALA A 213 -0.01 13.94 4.10
N LEU A 214 -1.24 14.28 4.41
CA LEU A 214 -1.63 15.54 5.06
C LEU A 214 -1.55 15.51 6.59
N LEU A 215 -1.19 14.38 7.18
CA LEU A 215 -1.26 14.15 8.63
C LEU A 215 -0.38 15.05 9.48
N SER A 216 0.75 15.45 8.93
CA SER A 216 1.69 16.36 9.62
C SER A 216 1.40 17.84 9.33
N LEU A 217 0.27 18.16 8.69
CA LEU A 217 -0.11 19.52 8.38
C LEU A 217 -1.01 20.10 9.45
N ASP A 218 -0.76 21.38 9.76
CA ASP A 218 -1.70 22.21 10.50
C ASP A 218 -3.08 22.15 9.80
N PRO A 219 -4.17 21.85 10.52
CA PRO A 219 -5.52 21.82 9.95
C PRO A 219 -5.95 23.10 9.24
N SER A 220 -5.37 24.26 9.60
CA SER A 220 -5.63 25.54 8.97
C SER A 220 -4.97 25.72 7.60
N LEU A 221 -3.99 24.88 7.25
CA LEU A 221 -3.28 24.97 5.97
C LEU A 221 -4.10 24.38 4.84
N ASN A 222 -4.03 25.02 3.67
CA ASN A 222 -4.56 24.46 2.44
C ASN A 222 -3.74 23.21 2.04
N ALA A 223 -4.41 22.07 2.05
CA ALA A 223 -3.81 20.77 1.82
C ALA A 223 -3.12 20.67 0.44
N ASP A 224 -3.81 21.11 -0.62
CA ASP A 224 -3.30 21.00 -2.00
C ASP A 224 -2.10 21.91 -2.22
N ALA A 225 -2.15 23.14 -1.68
CA ALA A 225 -1.01 24.06 -1.73
C ALA A 225 0.22 23.48 -1.04
N GLU A 226 0.05 22.82 0.11
CA GLU A 226 1.16 22.24 0.86
C GLU A 226 1.71 20.97 0.18
N ILE A 227 0.86 20.11 -0.39
CA ILE A 227 1.29 18.97 -1.21
C ILE A 227 2.13 19.49 -2.39
N LYS A 228 1.65 20.53 -3.09
CA LYS A 228 2.37 21.15 -4.20
C LYS A 228 3.71 21.73 -3.74
N ARG A 229 3.73 22.47 -2.62
CA ARG A 229 4.94 23.06 -2.05
C ARG A 229 5.98 21.97 -1.70
N ARG A 230 5.58 20.92 -0.98
CA ARG A 230 6.49 19.81 -0.63
C ARG A 230 6.97 19.07 -1.88
N GLY A 231 6.07 18.80 -2.81
CA GLY A 231 6.42 18.15 -4.08
C GLY A 231 7.43 18.94 -4.89
N SER A 232 7.32 20.29 -4.87
CA SER A 232 8.27 21.15 -5.57
C SER A 232 9.72 21.09 -5.03
N MET A 233 9.92 20.54 -3.85
CA MET A 233 11.26 20.33 -3.26
C MET A 233 11.90 18.99 -3.67
N LEU A 234 11.11 18.07 -4.25
CA LEU A 234 11.64 16.80 -4.77
C LEU A 234 12.37 17.02 -6.10
N ALA A 235 13.29 16.13 -6.44
CA ALA A 235 14.08 16.24 -7.67
C ALA A 235 13.19 16.26 -8.93
N VAL A 236 12.11 15.46 -8.95
CA VAL A 236 11.13 15.44 -10.06
C VAL A 236 10.17 16.63 -10.06
N GLY A 237 10.21 17.50 -9.03
CA GLY A 237 9.42 18.73 -8.93
C GLY A 237 7.94 18.55 -8.57
N ARG A 238 7.49 17.34 -8.25
CA ARG A 238 6.12 17.04 -7.81
C ARG A 238 6.07 15.96 -6.75
N SER A 239 4.99 15.91 -5.99
CA SER A 239 4.65 14.74 -5.18
C SER A 239 4.32 13.55 -6.06
N GLY A 240 4.48 12.33 -5.56
CA GLY A 240 3.92 11.14 -6.19
C GLY A 240 2.41 11.13 -6.13
N TYR A 241 1.78 10.41 -7.05
CA TYR A 241 0.35 10.12 -7.04
C TYR A 241 0.13 8.63 -6.79
N PRO A 242 -1.07 8.21 -6.33
CA PRO A 242 -1.42 6.79 -6.20
C PRO A 242 -1.15 5.97 -7.47
N GLU A 243 -1.33 6.58 -8.64
CA GLU A 243 -1.09 5.99 -9.96
C GLU A 243 0.39 5.67 -10.21
N ASP A 244 1.32 6.47 -9.68
CA ASP A 244 2.76 6.17 -9.76
C ASP A 244 3.08 4.85 -9.04
N ILE A 245 2.43 4.61 -7.89
CA ILE A 245 2.57 3.37 -7.13
C ILE A 245 1.88 2.21 -7.83
N ALA A 246 0.67 2.44 -8.36
CA ALA A 246 -0.09 1.43 -9.08
C ALA A 246 0.64 0.93 -10.34
N ALA A 247 1.33 1.79 -11.07
CA ALA A 247 2.16 1.42 -12.21
C ALA A 247 3.30 0.47 -11.82
N ALA A 248 3.97 0.73 -10.68
CA ALA A 248 5.01 -0.15 -10.17
C ALA A 248 4.45 -1.50 -9.68
N VAL A 249 3.27 -1.49 -9.03
CA VAL A 249 2.57 -2.72 -8.66
C VAL A 249 2.22 -3.54 -9.91
N ALA A 250 1.70 -2.91 -10.96
CA ALA A 250 1.37 -3.60 -12.22
C ALA A 250 2.61 -4.27 -12.84
N TYR A 251 3.76 -3.59 -12.85
CA TYR A 251 5.01 -4.18 -13.28
C TYR A 251 5.38 -5.40 -12.44
N LEU A 252 5.41 -5.26 -11.10
CA LEU A 252 5.77 -6.37 -10.20
C LEU A 252 4.77 -7.53 -10.23
N ALA A 253 3.52 -7.29 -10.58
CA ALA A 253 2.47 -8.28 -10.73
C ALA A 253 2.53 -9.03 -12.07
N SER A 254 3.30 -8.55 -13.05
CA SER A 254 3.39 -9.09 -14.40
C SER A 254 4.36 -10.28 -14.50
N ASP A 255 4.33 -10.96 -15.66
CA ASP A 255 5.33 -11.98 -16.00
C ASP A 255 6.70 -11.35 -16.27
N GLY A 256 6.73 -10.09 -16.76
CA GLY A 256 7.96 -9.35 -17.05
C GLY A 256 8.85 -9.09 -15.84
N SER A 257 8.31 -9.19 -14.62
CA SER A 257 9.08 -9.07 -13.37
C SER A 257 9.56 -10.41 -12.79
N GLY A 258 9.40 -11.51 -13.52
CA GLY A 258 9.66 -12.88 -13.01
C GLY A 258 11.10 -13.13 -12.53
N TYR A 259 12.07 -12.33 -12.95
CA TYR A 259 13.46 -12.41 -12.49
C TYR A 259 13.77 -11.44 -11.34
N MET A 260 12.78 -10.69 -10.86
CA MET A 260 12.93 -9.73 -9.77
C MET A 260 12.27 -10.26 -8.50
N THR A 261 13.07 -10.59 -7.48
CA THR A 261 12.58 -11.01 -6.16
C THR A 261 13.50 -10.53 -5.05
N GLY A 262 12.96 -10.30 -3.86
CA GLY A 262 13.67 -9.77 -2.69
C GLY A 262 14.07 -8.29 -2.79
N GLN A 263 13.60 -7.58 -3.82
CA GLN A 263 14.01 -6.21 -4.10
C GLN A 263 13.08 -5.17 -3.50
N THR A 264 13.61 -3.95 -3.39
CA THR A 264 12.85 -2.78 -2.97
C THR A 264 12.91 -1.73 -4.07
N LEU A 265 11.76 -1.39 -4.65
CA LEU A 265 11.61 -0.25 -5.56
C LEU A 265 11.35 1.01 -4.73
N VAL A 266 12.27 1.94 -4.77
CA VAL A 266 12.11 3.27 -4.14
C VAL A 266 11.44 4.19 -5.14
N LEU A 267 10.25 4.69 -4.79
CA LEU A 267 9.45 5.62 -5.60
C LEU A 267 9.23 6.91 -4.81
N ASP A 268 10.22 7.77 -4.78
CA ASP A 268 10.28 8.94 -3.89
C ASP A 268 10.54 10.27 -4.61
N GLY A 269 10.53 10.25 -5.94
CA GLY A 269 10.81 11.44 -6.74
C GLY A 269 12.21 12.02 -6.55
N GLY A 270 13.18 11.18 -6.11
CA GLY A 270 14.54 11.59 -5.78
C GLY A 270 14.66 12.25 -4.39
N GLY A 271 13.67 12.04 -3.52
CA GLY A 271 13.64 12.65 -2.18
C GLY A 271 14.74 12.16 -1.23
N SER A 272 15.18 10.90 -1.38
CA SER A 272 16.25 10.31 -0.56
C SER A 272 17.67 10.65 -1.02
N GLY A 273 17.83 11.20 -2.23
CA GLY A 273 19.13 11.49 -2.82
C GLY A 273 19.34 12.96 -3.24
N SER A 274 18.33 13.79 -3.15
CA SER A 274 18.34 15.15 -3.69
C SER A 274 19.00 16.15 -2.73
N MET A 275 20.32 16.13 -2.65
CA MET A 275 21.00 17.36 -2.30
C MET A 275 21.19 18.18 -3.60
N PHE A 276 20.31 19.18 -3.82
CA PHE A 276 20.54 20.28 -4.77
C PHE A 276 20.52 20.00 -6.28
N ALA A 277 19.46 19.39 -6.79
CA ALA A 277 19.19 19.45 -8.23
C ALA A 277 18.86 20.92 -8.62
N LYS A 278 19.69 21.57 -9.44
CA LYS A 278 19.29 22.83 -10.10
C LYS A 278 18.09 22.50 -10.99
N LYS A 279 16.95 23.13 -10.72
CA LYS A 279 15.81 23.05 -11.64
C LYS A 279 16.25 23.63 -13.00
N PRO A 280 15.91 22.99 -14.11
CA PRO A 280 16.04 23.64 -15.42
C PRO A 280 15.20 24.94 -15.38
N PRO A 281 15.59 26.01 -16.10
CA PRO A 281 14.73 27.17 -16.25
C PRO A 281 13.37 26.69 -16.77
N ALA A 282 12.30 27.30 -16.25
CA ALA A 282 10.94 26.99 -16.71
C ALA A 282 10.95 27.11 -18.23
N ALA A 283 10.70 26.01 -18.92
CA ALA A 283 10.36 26.09 -20.33
C ALA A 283 8.99 26.77 -20.39
N ASP A 284 8.89 27.85 -21.14
CA ASP A 284 7.63 28.45 -21.49
C ASP A 284 6.82 27.37 -22.24
N LEU A 285 5.85 26.76 -21.54
CA LEU A 285 4.86 25.82 -22.09
C LEU A 285 3.58 26.60 -22.37
#